data_96aa624961da67570d7892468b5f5616
#
_entry.id   96aa624961da67570d7892468b5f5616
#
_cell.length_a   1.000
_cell.length_b   1.000
_cell.length_c   1.000
_cell.angle_alpha   90.00
_cell.angle_beta   90.00
_cell.angle_gamma   90.00
#
_symmetry.space_group_name_H-M   'P 1'
#
loop_
_entity.id
_entity.type
_entity.pdbx_description
1 polymer ?
#
loop_
_entity_poly.entity_id
_entity_poly.type
_entity_poly.pdbx_seq_one_letter_code
_entity_poly.pdbx_strand_id
1 'polypeptide(L)'
;MCAVLTGGFSCLSSKKARTESPEEASTPAQDPAQAQTTVADTFILPPVPDIMKDPEERAKYLVMHYWDRFDFSDRTLIGRPEITEQAFVDYINILNYVPKENADASLVYTLQKAEADTLMYVHFTELFEKYFYDPNSPFRNEEYYLPVLEEVTSSPLLKEEKRSRYKFQREMSNKNRIGDSANDLTYTVSSGQSFRLYDLKSEYTLLMFTNPGCSTCAAVTERLNVSEELNRALALNSPTRT
;
A
#
# COMPACT_ATOMS: atom_id res chain seq x y z
N MET A 1 -16.66 -18.08 -39.80
CA MET A 1 -17.46 -17.48 -40.89
C MET A 1 -17.18 -15.99 -40.86
N CYS A 2 -16.58 -15.52 -41.98
CA CYS A 2 -16.20 -14.12 -42.25
C CYS A 2 -17.42 -13.22 -42.40
N ALA A 3 -17.27 -11.95 -42.05
CA ALA A 3 -17.74 -10.85 -42.87
C ALA A 3 -16.98 -9.57 -42.46
N VAL A 4 -16.12 -9.14 -43.41
CA VAL A 4 -15.49 -7.84 -43.53
C VAL A 4 -16.46 -6.92 -44.27
N LEU A 5 -16.61 -5.68 -43.86
CA LEU A 5 -17.12 -4.61 -44.69
C LEU A 5 -16.30 -3.33 -44.51
N THR A 6 -15.53 -3.05 -45.54
CA THR A 6 -14.80 -1.82 -45.84
C THR A 6 -15.74 -0.78 -46.45
N GLY A 7 -15.49 0.50 -46.15
CA GLY A 7 -16.14 1.62 -46.84
C GLY A 7 -15.40 2.90 -46.55
N GLY A 8 -14.48 3.25 -47.42
CA GLY A 8 -13.82 4.55 -47.47
C GLY A 8 -14.54 5.49 -48.44
N PHE A 9 -14.23 6.77 -48.33
CA PHE A 9 -14.23 7.83 -49.35
C PHE A 9 -13.79 9.12 -48.65
N SER A 10 -12.61 9.65 -48.90
CA SER A 10 -12.04 10.49 -49.95
C SER A 10 -12.47 11.96 -49.94
N CYS A 11 -11.47 12.76 -49.64
CA CYS A 11 -11.04 14.05 -50.21
C CYS A 11 -12.06 15.11 -50.61
N LEU A 12 -11.84 16.34 -50.18
CA LEU A 12 -11.37 17.39 -51.10
C LEU A 12 -10.95 18.69 -50.40
N SER A 13 -9.83 19.17 -50.83
CA SER A 13 -9.09 20.39 -50.60
C SER A 13 -9.83 21.65 -51.07
N SER A 14 -9.65 22.78 -50.38
CA SER A 14 -9.48 24.05 -51.09
C SER A 14 -8.80 25.13 -50.23
N LYS A 15 -7.67 25.59 -50.73
CA LYS A 15 -6.95 26.80 -50.30
C LYS A 15 -7.67 28.04 -50.73
N LYS A 16 -7.64 29.11 -49.93
CA LYS A 16 -7.39 30.47 -50.45
C LYS A 16 -6.85 31.38 -49.33
N ALA A 17 -5.75 31.99 -49.68
CA ALA A 17 -5.01 32.99 -48.93
C ALA A 17 -5.45 34.42 -49.25
N ARG A 18 -5.01 35.34 -48.38
CA ARG A 18 -4.69 36.78 -48.61
C ARG A 18 -5.57 37.70 -47.75
N THR A 19 -5.15 38.75 -47.06
CA THR A 19 -3.97 39.64 -46.96
C THR A 19 -4.16 40.58 -45.76
N GLU A 20 -3.04 40.91 -45.07
CA GLU A 20 -2.61 42.19 -44.46
C GLU A 20 -3.56 43.10 -43.67
N SER A 21 -3.34 43.26 -42.35
CA SER A 21 -2.60 44.30 -41.57
C SER A 21 -3.18 45.71 -41.54
N PRO A 22 -2.80 46.57 -40.58
CA PRO A 22 -2.92 46.52 -39.10
C PRO A 22 -3.70 47.74 -38.57
N GLU A 23 -4.22 47.70 -37.36
CA GLU A 23 -4.57 48.95 -36.65
C GLU A 23 -4.51 48.79 -35.09
N GLU A 24 -3.98 49.79 -34.53
CA GLU A 24 -3.51 50.17 -33.24
C GLU A 24 -4.34 49.81 -31.99
N ALA A 25 -3.53 49.52 -30.97
CA ALA A 25 -3.61 49.91 -29.54
C ALA A 25 -4.96 50.36 -28.92
N SER A 26 -5.39 49.59 -27.95
CA SER A 26 -5.89 50.15 -26.69
C SER A 26 -5.77 49.10 -25.58
N THR A 27 -4.90 49.39 -24.63
CA THR A 27 -4.77 48.71 -23.35
C THR A 27 -5.98 49.02 -22.48
N PRO A 28 -6.65 48.01 -21.91
CA PRO A 28 -7.42 48.20 -20.70
C PRO A 28 -6.63 47.65 -19.47
N ALA A 29 -6.69 48.44 -18.43
CA ALA A 29 -6.14 48.26 -17.13
C ALA A 29 -6.29 46.83 -16.59
N GLN A 30 -5.18 46.31 -16.05
CA GLN A 30 -5.18 45.11 -15.23
C GLN A 30 -5.84 45.44 -13.89
N ASP A 31 -6.95 44.77 -13.63
CA ASP A 31 -7.54 44.66 -12.31
C ASP A 31 -6.73 43.62 -11.49
N PRO A 32 -6.19 43.97 -10.32
CA PRO A 32 -5.47 43.02 -9.48
C PRO A 32 -6.45 42.37 -8.53
N ALA A 33 -6.78 41.14 -8.73
CA ALA A 33 -7.13 40.17 -7.69
C ALA A 33 -8.08 39.07 -8.20
N GLN A 34 -7.50 38.03 -8.73
CA GLN A 34 -7.99 36.69 -8.48
C GLN A 34 -6.75 35.80 -8.42
N ALA A 35 -6.25 35.60 -7.19
CA ALA A 35 -5.39 34.48 -6.88
C ALA A 35 -6.25 33.21 -7.10
N GLN A 36 -6.26 32.71 -8.33
CA GLN A 36 -6.73 31.36 -8.60
C GLN A 36 -5.76 30.45 -7.88
N THR A 37 -6.21 29.87 -6.78
CA THR A 37 -5.59 28.72 -6.15
C THR A 37 -5.66 27.61 -7.21
N THR A 38 -4.60 27.47 -7.99
CA THR A 38 -4.43 26.34 -8.88
C THR A 38 -4.27 25.13 -7.97
N VAL A 39 -5.34 24.34 -7.85
CA VAL A 39 -5.27 23.00 -7.26
C VAL A 39 -4.15 22.29 -8.02
N ALA A 40 -3.12 21.85 -7.30
CA ALA A 40 -2.00 21.18 -7.91
C ALA A 40 -2.52 19.93 -8.65
N ASP A 41 -2.33 19.87 -9.96
CA ASP A 41 -2.77 18.75 -10.78
C ASP A 41 -1.92 17.48 -10.58
N THR A 42 -0.85 17.57 -9.78
CA THR A 42 0.08 16.48 -9.51
C THR A 42 0.59 16.58 -8.08
N PHE A 43 0.94 15.42 -7.50
CA PHE A 43 1.65 15.37 -6.23
C PHE A 43 3.08 15.95 -6.39
N ILE A 44 3.47 16.83 -5.48
CA ILE A 44 4.78 17.48 -5.51
C ILE A 44 5.66 16.92 -4.39
N LEU A 45 6.68 16.16 -4.77
CA LEU A 45 7.67 15.68 -3.81
C LEU A 45 8.44 16.82 -3.16
N PRO A 46 8.76 16.74 -1.85
CA PRO A 46 9.64 17.68 -1.19
C PRO A 46 11.08 17.56 -1.77
N PRO A 47 11.81 18.66 -1.90
CA PRO A 47 13.21 18.62 -2.30
C PRO A 47 14.06 18.03 -1.20
N VAL A 48 14.91 17.07 -1.52
CA VAL A 48 15.94 16.57 -0.61
C VAL A 48 17.14 17.52 -0.68
N PRO A 49 17.65 18.04 0.45
CA PRO A 49 18.77 18.97 0.45
C PRO A 49 20.01 18.44 -0.27
N ASP A 50 20.62 19.25 -1.13
CA ASP A 50 21.80 18.86 -1.93
C ASP A 50 23.04 18.53 -1.09
N ILE A 51 23.09 19.01 0.14
CA ILE A 51 24.14 18.70 1.09
C ILE A 51 24.13 17.24 1.54
N MET A 52 22.97 16.60 1.52
CA MET A 52 22.82 15.18 1.84
C MET A 52 23.30 14.33 0.67
N LYS A 53 24.44 13.68 0.79
CA LYS A 53 25.05 12.85 -0.27
C LYS A 53 24.85 11.37 -0.03
N ASP A 54 24.70 10.95 1.21
CA ASP A 54 24.47 9.58 1.58
C ASP A 54 23.07 9.11 1.16
N PRO A 55 22.92 8.00 0.43
CA PRO A 55 21.62 7.52 -0.03
C PRO A 55 20.66 7.14 1.09
N GLU A 56 21.17 6.60 2.19
CA GLU A 56 20.35 6.21 3.35
C GLU A 56 19.80 7.45 4.07
N GLU A 57 20.65 8.46 4.31
CA GLU A 57 20.24 9.73 4.90
C GLU A 57 19.22 10.46 4.02
N ARG A 58 19.38 10.40 2.70
CA ARG A 58 18.42 10.95 1.74
C ARG A 58 17.06 10.25 1.82
N ALA A 59 17.08 8.90 1.93
CA ALA A 59 15.86 8.11 2.05
C ALA A 59 15.14 8.40 3.38
N LYS A 60 15.87 8.46 4.50
CA LYS A 60 15.32 8.85 5.81
C LYS A 60 14.70 10.25 5.78
N TYR A 61 15.37 11.20 5.18
CA TYR A 61 14.83 12.54 5.01
C TYR A 61 13.54 12.52 4.18
N LEU A 62 13.59 11.88 3.01
CA LEU A 62 12.45 11.84 2.10
C LEU A 62 11.22 11.19 2.74
N VAL A 63 11.37 10.07 3.44
CA VAL A 63 10.24 9.37 4.06
C VAL A 63 9.57 10.21 5.16
N MET A 64 10.36 10.94 5.95
CA MET A 64 9.83 11.81 7.00
C MET A 64 9.16 13.09 6.48
N HIS A 65 9.63 13.60 5.35
CA HIS A 65 9.15 14.85 4.75
C HIS A 65 8.23 14.63 3.54
N TYR A 66 7.90 13.39 3.22
CA TYR A 66 7.18 13.02 1.99
C TYR A 66 5.91 13.85 1.77
N TRP A 67 5.15 14.04 2.84
CA TRP A 67 3.86 14.71 2.82
C TRP A 67 3.90 16.21 3.15
N ASP A 68 5.07 16.85 3.22
CA ASP A 68 5.18 18.25 3.63
C ASP A 68 4.53 19.25 2.68
N ARG A 69 4.33 18.85 1.43
CA ARG A 69 3.67 19.66 0.40
C ARG A 69 2.24 19.23 0.08
N PHE A 70 1.74 18.23 0.79
CA PHE A 70 0.37 17.77 0.63
C PHE A 70 -0.55 18.52 1.59
N ASP A 71 -1.63 19.09 1.06
CA ASP A 71 -2.61 19.79 1.88
C ASP A 71 -3.66 18.80 2.43
N PHE A 72 -3.45 18.33 3.64
CA PHE A 72 -4.38 17.44 4.34
C PHE A 72 -5.72 18.09 4.69
N SER A 73 -5.88 19.41 4.55
CA SER A 73 -7.15 20.10 4.76
C SER A 73 -8.02 20.14 3.50
N ASP A 74 -7.43 19.89 2.33
CA ASP A 74 -8.16 19.88 1.06
C ASP A 74 -8.86 18.55 0.81
N ARG A 75 -10.15 18.49 1.15
CA ARG A 75 -11.00 17.31 0.95
C ARG A 75 -11.17 16.89 -0.49
N THR A 76 -10.94 17.78 -1.45
CA THR A 76 -11.08 17.45 -2.88
C THR A 76 -10.07 16.39 -3.31
N LEU A 77 -8.93 16.32 -2.61
CA LEU A 77 -7.87 15.33 -2.83
C LEU A 77 -8.30 13.89 -2.49
N ILE A 78 -9.31 13.69 -1.64
CA ILE A 78 -9.88 12.38 -1.35
C ILE A 78 -10.49 11.76 -2.62
N GLY A 79 -11.11 12.58 -3.46
CA GLY A 79 -11.72 12.14 -4.73
C GLY A 79 -10.75 12.08 -5.91
N ARG A 80 -9.44 12.26 -5.67
CA ARG A 80 -8.39 12.30 -6.70
C ARG A 80 -7.34 11.21 -6.48
N PRO A 81 -7.68 9.93 -6.74
CA PRO A 81 -6.79 8.81 -6.50
C PRO A 81 -5.49 8.90 -7.32
N GLU A 82 -5.52 9.53 -8.49
CA GLU A 82 -4.35 9.79 -9.33
C GLU A 82 -3.31 10.71 -8.66
N ILE A 83 -3.71 11.47 -7.63
CA ILE A 83 -2.81 12.28 -6.81
C ILE A 83 -2.55 11.59 -5.48
N THR A 84 -3.60 11.36 -4.68
CA THR A 84 -3.46 10.95 -3.29
C THR A 84 -3.08 9.48 -3.16
N GLU A 85 -3.80 8.58 -3.85
CA GLU A 85 -3.53 7.15 -3.75
C GLU A 85 -2.24 6.77 -4.49
N GLN A 86 -1.94 7.39 -5.64
CA GLN A 86 -0.66 7.17 -6.33
C GLN A 86 0.51 7.63 -5.47
N ALA A 87 0.43 8.83 -4.88
CA ALA A 87 1.45 9.31 -3.95
C ALA A 87 1.60 8.40 -2.73
N PHE A 88 0.48 7.84 -2.24
CA PHE A 88 0.51 6.89 -1.13
C PHE A 88 1.25 5.60 -1.49
N VAL A 89 1.01 5.04 -2.69
CA VAL A 89 1.72 3.86 -3.18
C VAL A 89 3.22 4.14 -3.33
N ASP A 90 3.58 5.28 -3.89
CA ASP A 90 4.98 5.68 -4.02
C ASP A 90 5.64 5.86 -2.64
N TYR A 91 4.93 6.45 -1.68
CA TYR A 91 5.38 6.60 -0.30
C TYR A 91 5.66 5.26 0.39
N ILE A 92 4.73 4.30 0.33
CA ILE A 92 4.93 3.02 1.00
C ILE A 92 6.05 2.18 0.37
N ASN A 93 6.35 2.38 -0.91
CA ASN A 93 7.51 1.76 -1.56
C ASN A 93 8.84 2.24 -0.96
N ILE A 94 8.93 3.51 -0.55
CA ILE A 94 10.16 4.09 0.01
C ILE A 94 10.46 3.52 1.40
N LEU A 95 9.45 3.07 2.15
CA LEU A 95 9.62 2.53 3.50
C LEU A 95 10.62 1.36 3.56
N ASN A 96 10.75 0.59 2.49
CA ASN A 96 11.67 -0.54 2.41
C ASN A 96 13.16 -0.14 2.33
N TYR A 97 13.44 1.15 2.12
CA TYR A 97 14.81 1.68 1.97
C TYR A 97 15.30 2.43 3.21
N VAL A 98 14.53 2.38 4.30
CA VAL A 98 14.90 3.03 5.57
C VAL A 98 14.81 2.03 6.72
N PRO A 99 15.54 2.27 7.83
CA PRO A 99 15.38 1.47 9.05
C PRO A 99 13.92 1.47 9.52
N LYS A 100 13.50 0.36 10.14
CA LYS A 100 12.11 0.17 10.59
C LYS A 100 11.63 1.31 11.49
N GLU A 101 12.47 1.80 12.37
CA GLU A 101 12.14 2.89 13.29
C GLU A 101 11.79 4.18 12.56
N ASN A 102 12.48 4.48 11.46
CA ASN A 102 12.18 5.63 10.62
C ASN A 102 10.87 5.43 9.82
N ALA A 103 10.65 4.21 9.31
CA ALA A 103 9.39 3.87 8.66
C ALA A 103 8.21 4.01 9.61
N ASP A 104 8.27 3.42 10.81
CA ASP A 104 7.23 3.48 11.83
C ASP A 104 6.92 4.94 12.23
N ALA A 105 7.95 5.73 12.50
CA ALA A 105 7.79 7.14 12.85
C ALA A 105 7.11 7.94 11.72
N SER A 106 7.47 7.67 10.47
CA SER A 106 6.87 8.33 9.32
C SER A 106 5.40 7.93 9.11
N LEU A 107 5.05 6.67 9.32
CA LEU A 107 3.67 6.17 9.23
C LEU A 107 2.76 6.87 10.25
N VAL A 108 3.21 6.95 11.51
CA VAL A 108 2.50 7.66 12.58
C VAL A 108 2.39 9.15 12.25
N TYR A 109 3.48 9.77 11.82
CA TYR A 109 3.50 11.19 11.45
C TYR A 109 2.55 11.51 10.28
N THR A 110 2.43 10.62 9.31
CA THR A 110 1.46 10.76 8.20
C THR A 110 0.03 10.83 8.72
N LEU A 111 -0.34 9.95 9.66
CA LEU A 111 -1.67 9.98 10.28
C LEU A 111 -1.89 11.27 11.09
N GLN A 112 -0.88 11.70 11.84
CA GLN A 112 -0.96 12.95 12.61
C GLN A 112 -1.17 14.17 11.69
N LYS A 113 -0.50 14.21 10.54
CA LYS A 113 -0.78 15.24 9.51
C LYS A 113 -2.22 15.16 8.98
N ALA A 114 -2.74 13.95 8.78
CA ALA A 114 -4.10 13.74 8.30
C ALA A 114 -5.18 14.18 9.33
N GLU A 115 -4.84 14.35 10.60
CA GLU A 115 -5.74 14.90 11.64
C GLU A 115 -6.22 16.34 11.35
N ALA A 116 -5.58 17.04 10.42
CA ALA A 116 -6.02 18.35 9.96
C ALA A 116 -7.48 18.35 9.48
N ASP A 117 -7.96 17.21 8.97
CA ASP A 117 -9.36 17.00 8.60
C ASP A 117 -9.83 15.57 8.90
N THR A 118 -10.97 15.42 9.56
CA THR A 118 -11.51 14.10 9.95
C THR A 118 -11.75 13.16 8.76
N LEU A 119 -12.21 13.67 7.62
CA LEU A 119 -12.44 12.84 6.44
C LEU A 119 -11.12 12.41 5.80
N MET A 120 -10.14 13.29 5.78
CA MET A 120 -8.80 12.97 5.32
C MET A 120 -8.14 11.92 6.24
N TYR A 121 -8.29 12.05 7.56
CA TYR A 121 -7.81 11.06 8.51
C TYR A 121 -8.43 9.67 8.25
N VAL A 122 -9.76 9.62 8.06
CA VAL A 122 -10.46 8.37 7.73
C VAL A 122 -9.94 7.81 6.40
N HIS A 123 -9.77 8.64 5.39
CA HIS A 123 -9.28 8.23 4.07
C HIS A 123 -7.88 7.62 4.15
N PHE A 124 -6.93 8.28 4.82
CA PHE A 124 -5.59 7.73 4.99
C PHE A 124 -5.57 6.45 5.83
N THR A 125 -6.41 6.36 6.86
CA THR A 125 -6.58 5.13 7.63
C THR A 125 -7.06 3.97 6.73
N GLU A 126 -8.00 4.23 5.83
CA GLU A 126 -8.52 3.25 4.87
C GLU A 126 -7.46 2.88 3.79
N LEU A 127 -6.61 3.82 3.37
CA LEU A 127 -5.48 3.53 2.49
C LEU A 127 -4.47 2.60 3.17
N PHE A 128 -4.09 2.87 4.42
CA PHE A 128 -3.21 1.98 5.17
C PHE A 128 -3.81 0.57 5.31
N GLU A 129 -5.09 0.44 5.61
CA GLU A 129 -5.78 -0.85 5.66
C GLU A 129 -5.75 -1.55 4.31
N LYS A 130 -6.12 -0.84 3.23
CA LYS A 130 -6.15 -1.36 1.87
C LYS A 130 -4.79 -1.93 1.45
N TYR A 131 -3.72 -1.23 1.77
CA TYR A 131 -2.39 -1.62 1.29
C TYR A 131 -1.65 -2.57 2.23
N PHE A 132 -1.76 -2.40 3.55
CA PHE A 132 -0.97 -3.21 4.50
C PHE A 132 -1.72 -4.41 5.08
N TYR A 133 -3.06 -4.44 5.01
CA TYR A 133 -3.84 -5.50 5.65
C TYR A 133 -4.65 -6.35 4.68
N ASP A 134 -5.13 -5.82 3.55
CA ASP A 134 -5.88 -6.61 2.56
C ASP A 134 -5.04 -7.80 2.09
N PRO A 135 -5.57 -9.04 2.18
CA PRO A 135 -4.84 -10.25 1.78
C PRO A 135 -4.45 -10.27 0.30
N ASN A 136 -5.13 -9.49 -0.55
CA ASN A 136 -4.84 -9.39 -1.99
C ASN A 136 -3.85 -8.27 -2.32
N SER A 137 -3.45 -7.47 -1.34
CA SER A 137 -2.49 -6.38 -1.56
C SER A 137 -1.08 -6.93 -1.76
N PRO A 138 -0.37 -6.53 -2.82
CA PRO A 138 1.05 -6.86 -3.00
C PRO A 138 1.96 -6.16 -1.97
N PHE A 139 1.44 -5.16 -1.26
CA PHE A 139 2.14 -4.42 -0.20
C PHE A 139 1.77 -4.89 1.20
N ARG A 140 1.01 -5.98 1.33
CA ARG A 140 0.61 -6.47 2.65
C ARG A 140 1.81 -6.62 3.57
N ASN A 141 1.79 -5.89 4.70
CA ASN A 141 2.85 -5.92 5.69
C ASN A 141 2.29 -5.55 7.07
N GLU A 142 2.06 -6.55 7.89
CA GLU A 142 1.50 -6.36 9.23
C GLU A 142 2.47 -5.63 10.17
N GLU A 143 3.79 -5.74 9.94
CA GLU A 143 4.79 -5.00 10.73
C GLU A 143 4.73 -3.48 10.52
N TYR A 144 4.40 -3.03 9.30
CA TYR A 144 4.13 -1.61 9.02
C TYR A 144 2.72 -1.21 9.44
N TYR A 145 1.79 -2.16 9.49
CA TYR A 145 0.42 -1.85 9.87
C TYR A 145 0.24 -1.69 11.39
N LEU A 146 1.05 -2.35 12.20
CA LEU A 146 0.94 -2.28 13.67
C LEU A 146 1.08 -0.86 14.24
N PRO A 147 2.10 -0.03 13.90
CA PRO A 147 2.18 1.34 14.40
C PRO A 147 1.00 2.21 13.94
N VAL A 148 0.47 1.97 12.73
CA VAL A 148 -0.76 2.60 12.25
C VAL A 148 -1.95 2.22 13.11
N LEU A 149 -2.12 0.94 13.43
CA LEU A 149 -3.21 0.44 14.27
C LEU A 149 -3.15 0.96 15.71
N GLU A 150 -1.96 1.14 16.27
CA GLU A 150 -1.79 1.74 17.59
C GLU A 150 -2.29 3.18 17.62
N GLU A 151 -1.91 3.98 16.62
CA GLU A 151 -2.38 5.37 16.47
C GLU A 151 -3.89 5.42 16.25
N VAL A 152 -4.40 4.67 15.29
CA VAL A 152 -5.81 4.65 14.89
C VAL A 152 -6.73 4.19 16.02
N THR A 153 -6.33 3.19 16.82
CA THR A 153 -7.15 2.69 17.93
C THR A 153 -7.23 3.64 19.12
N SER A 154 -6.31 4.59 19.25
CA SER A 154 -6.31 5.63 20.27
C SER A 154 -6.97 6.93 19.83
N SER A 155 -7.11 7.15 18.52
CA SER A 155 -7.62 8.41 17.96
C SER A 155 -9.10 8.66 18.29
N PRO A 156 -9.45 9.87 18.74
CA PRO A 156 -10.84 10.28 18.96
C PRO A 156 -11.59 10.60 17.67
N LEU A 157 -10.89 10.73 16.54
CA LEU A 157 -11.47 11.12 15.23
C LEU A 157 -12.31 10.00 14.61
N LEU A 158 -12.10 8.75 15.02
CA LEU A 158 -12.88 7.62 14.55
C LEU A 158 -14.08 7.33 15.45
N LYS A 159 -15.20 6.99 14.82
CA LYS A 159 -16.37 6.45 15.51
C LYS A 159 -16.03 5.10 16.14
N GLU A 160 -16.72 4.77 17.27
CA GLU A 160 -16.42 3.54 18.03
C GLU A 160 -16.58 2.27 17.19
N GLU A 161 -17.52 2.22 16.24
CA GLU A 161 -17.72 1.04 15.38
C GLU A 161 -16.49 0.77 14.51
N LYS A 162 -15.92 1.84 13.90
CA LYS A 162 -14.69 1.72 13.11
C LYS A 162 -13.50 1.37 14.01
N ARG A 163 -13.38 2.03 15.15
CA ARG A 163 -12.30 1.81 16.11
C ARG A 163 -12.29 0.38 16.66
N SER A 164 -13.45 -0.21 16.93
CA SER A 164 -13.58 -1.61 17.39
C SER A 164 -13.03 -2.60 16.34
N ARG A 165 -13.27 -2.33 15.04
CA ARG A 165 -12.71 -3.12 13.95
C ARG A 165 -11.17 -3.04 13.93
N TYR A 166 -10.59 -1.86 14.07
CA TYR A 166 -9.13 -1.69 14.11
C TYR A 166 -8.51 -2.29 15.38
N LYS A 167 -9.20 -2.24 16.52
CA LYS A 167 -8.78 -2.96 17.75
C LYS A 167 -8.67 -4.48 17.49
N PHE A 168 -9.67 -5.05 16.82
CA PHE A 168 -9.62 -6.46 16.43
C PHE A 168 -8.49 -6.76 15.45
N GLN A 169 -8.29 -5.94 14.43
CA GLN A 169 -7.17 -6.11 13.49
C GLN A 169 -5.82 -6.03 14.21
N ARG A 170 -5.65 -5.08 15.14
CA ARG A 170 -4.44 -4.98 15.96
C ARG A 170 -4.20 -6.23 16.79
N GLU A 171 -5.24 -6.79 17.40
CA GLU A 171 -5.13 -8.04 18.14
C GLU A 171 -4.71 -9.20 17.22
N MET A 172 -5.27 -9.29 16.01
CA MET A 172 -4.91 -10.34 15.06
C MET A 172 -3.47 -10.17 14.52
N SER A 173 -3.07 -8.97 14.16
CA SER A 173 -1.72 -8.68 13.65
C SER A 173 -0.62 -8.85 14.70
N ASN A 174 -0.97 -8.82 15.99
CA ASN A 174 -0.02 -9.12 17.07
C ASN A 174 0.14 -10.63 17.33
N LYS A 175 -0.62 -11.49 16.66
CA LYS A 175 -0.49 -12.94 16.81
C LYS A 175 0.55 -13.49 15.83
N ASN A 176 1.36 -14.45 16.31
CA ASN A 176 2.33 -15.18 15.47
C ASN A 176 3.36 -14.27 14.76
N ARG A 177 3.85 -13.25 15.44
CA ARG A 177 4.90 -12.39 14.90
C ARG A 177 6.22 -13.14 14.80
N ILE A 178 7.08 -12.67 13.91
CA ILE A 178 8.43 -13.24 13.73
C ILE A 178 9.21 -13.11 15.05
N GLY A 179 9.71 -14.24 15.54
CA GLY A 179 10.44 -14.33 16.82
C GLY A 179 9.58 -14.62 18.04
N ASP A 180 8.25 -14.51 17.93
CA ASP A 180 7.33 -14.84 19.01
C ASP A 180 6.95 -16.33 19.01
N SER A 181 6.47 -16.81 20.16
CA SER A 181 5.85 -18.14 20.23
C SER A 181 4.59 -18.20 19.39
N ALA A 182 4.51 -19.13 18.45
CA ALA A 182 3.31 -19.35 17.66
C ALA A 182 2.13 -19.71 18.57
N ASN A 183 0.91 -19.26 18.18
CA ASN A 183 -0.28 -19.69 18.89
C ASN A 183 -0.53 -21.17 18.68
N ASP A 184 -0.84 -21.87 19.77
CA ASP A 184 -1.23 -23.27 19.70
C ASP A 184 -2.60 -23.42 19.01
N LEU A 185 -2.74 -24.42 18.18
CA LEU A 185 -4.01 -24.76 17.50
C LEU A 185 -4.26 -26.27 17.58
N THR A 186 -5.52 -26.63 17.61
CA THR A 186 -5.95 -28.02 17.47
C THR A 186 -6.24 -28.33 16.01
N TYR A 187 -5.66 -29.40 15.50
CA TYR A 187 -5.90 -29.91 14.16
C TYR A 187 -6.39 -31.35 14.17
N THR A 188 -7.16 -31.74 13.17
CA THR A 188 -7.68 -33.11 13.03
C THR A 188 -7.12 -33.75 11.77
N VAL A 189 -6.55 -34.92 11.92
CA VAL A 189 -6.03 -35.71 10.80
C VAL A 189 -7.13 -36.51 10.11
N SER A 190 -6.83 -37.08 8.94
CA SER A 190 -7.81 -37.86 8.14
C SER A 190 -8.42 -39.05 8.87
N SER A 191 -7.75 -39.59 9.90
CA SER A 191 -8.32 -40.64 10.76
C SER A 191 -9.39 -40.15 11.74
N GLY A 192 -9.64 -38.85 11.83
CA GLY A 192 -10.54 -38.22 12.80
C GLY A 192 -9.90 -37.94 14.17
N GLN A 193 -8.64 -38.25 14.38
CA GLN A 193 -7.94 -37.94 15.61
C GLN A 193 -7.50 -36.46 15.64
N SER A 194 -7.59 -35.83 16.80
CA SER A 194 -7.22 -34.45 17.03
C SER A 194 -5.93 -34.36 17.85
N PHE A 195 -5.08 -33.43 17.47
CA PHE A 195 -3.79 -33.14 18.08
C PHE A 195 -3.61 -31.64 18.26
N ARG A 196 -2.69 -31.24 19.10
CA ARG A 196 -2.29 -29.83 19.25
C ARG A 196 -0.97 -29.57 18.49
N LEU A 197 -0.83 -28.37 17.95
CA LEU A 197 0.41 -27.98 17.26
C LEU A 197 1.64 -28.15 18.17
N TYR A 198 1.52 -27.81 19.46
CA TYR A 198 2.59 -27.92 20.44
C TYR A 198 2.97 -29.36 20.82
N ASP A 199 2.16 -30.34 20.46
CA ASP A 199 2.48 -31.76 20.65
C ASP A 199 3.45 -32.29 19.59
N LEU A 200 3.67 -31.55 18.51
CA LEU A 200 4.65 -31.90 17.47
C LEU A 200 6.08 -31.81 18.02
N LYS A 201 6.81 -32.88 17.86
CA LYS A 201 8.24 -33.00 18.27
C LYS A 201 9.11 -32.93 17.03
N SER A 202 9.31 -31.72 16.52
CA SER A 202 10.17 -31.47 15.37
C SER A 202 10.98 -30.19 15.59
N GLU A 203 12.16 -30.14 14.97
CA GLU A 203 13.00 -28.95 15.00
C GLU A 203 12.36 -27.79 14.24
N TYR A 204 11.70 -28.10 13.12
CA TYR A 204 10.96 -27.15 12.30
C TYR A 204 9.58 -27.70 11.98
N THR A 205 8.58 -26.84 11.96
CA THR A 205 7.21 -27.15 11.51
C THR A 205 6.80 -26.17 10.44
N LEU A 206 6.53 -26.64 9.23
CA LEU A 206 5.97 -25.84 8.15
C LEU A 206 4.46 -26.01 8.12
N LEU A 207 3.72 -24.93 8.37
CA LEU A 207 2.27 -24.88 8.23
C LEU A 207 1.90 -24.22 6.91
N MET A 208 1.12 -24.92 6.09
CA MET A 208 0.59 -24.38 4.85
C MET A 208 -0.93 -24.31 4.93
N PHE A 209 -1.49 -23.10 4.89
CA PHE A 209 -2.93 -22.88 4.85
C PHE A 209 -3.40 -22.85 3.39
N THR A 210 -4.33 -23.72 3.04
CA THR A 210 -4.81 -23.87 1.67
C THR A 210 -6.34 -23.84 1.62
N ASN A 211 -6.88 -23.38 0.49
CA ASN A 211 -8.31 -23.48 0.20
C ASN A 211 -8.58 -24.53 -0.89
N PRO A 212 -9.68 -25.27 -0.83
CA PRO A 212 -10.10 -26.14 -1.93
C PRO A 212 -10.22 -25.37 -3.26
N GLY A 213 -9.64 -25.91 -4.34
CA GLY A 213 -9.68 -25.30 -5.66
C GLY A 213 -8.69 -24.14 -5.91
N CYS A 214 -7.81 -23.83 -4.96
CA CYS A 214 -6.79 -22.80 -5.11
C CYS A 214 -5.64 -23.28 -6.01
N SER A 215 -5.55 -22.79 -7.24
CA SER A 215 -4.51 -23.15 -8.20
C SER A 215 -3.09 -22.72 -7.75
N THR A 216 -2.99 -21.54 -7.13
CA THR A 216 -1.73 -21.07 -6.58
C THR A 216 -1.24 -21.96 -5.44
N CYS A 217 -2.15 -22.42 -4.57
CA CYS A 217 -1.81 -23.35 -3.49
C CYS A 217 -1.31 -24.68 -4.05
N ALA A 218 -1.93 -25.18 -5.12
CA ALA A 218 -1.48 -26.41 -5.81
C ALA A 218 -0.05 -26.24 -6.36
N ALA A 219 0.23 -25.12 -7.04
CA ALA A 219 1.56 -24.85 -7.58
C ALA A 219 2.64 -24.72 -6.48
N VAL A 220 2.29 -24.07 -5.35
CA VAL A 220 3.20 -24.00 -4.19
C VAL A 220 3.43 -25.39 -3.61
N THR A 221 2.40 -26.22 -3.46
CA THR A 221 2.51 -27.60 -2.96
C THR A 221 3.43 -28.43 -3.86
N GLU A 222 3.27 -28.34 -5.17
CA GLU A 222 4.13 -29.03 -6.13
C GLU A 222 5.60 -28.59 -5.98
N ARG A 223 5.84 -27.27 -5.87
CA ARG A 223 7.19 -26.74 -5.67
C ARG A 223 7.81 -27.21 -4.35
N LEU A 224 7.04 -27.28 -3.27
CA LEU A 224 7.51 -27.80 -1.98
C LEU A 224 7.88 -29.29 -2.08
N ASN A 225 7.06 -30.07 -2.77
CA ASN A 225 7.29 -31.53 -2.94
C ASN A 225 8.58 -31.86 -3.70
N VAL A 226 9.02 -30.98 -4.62
CA VAL A 226 10.25 -31.18 -5.41
C VAL A 226 11.47 -30.44 -4.82
N SER A 227 11.31 -29.71 -3.71
CA SER A 227 12.40 -29.00 -3.05
C SER A 227 13.35 -29.99 -2.39
N GLU A 228 14.59 -30.09 -2.87
CA GLU A 228 15.62 -30.96 -2.29
C GLU A 228 15.99 -30.54 -0.87
N GLU A 229 16.04 -29.22 -0.59
CA GLU A 229 16.35 -28.69 0.75
C GLU A 229 15.27 -29.05 1.76
N LEU A 230 13.98 -28.85 1.39
CA LEU A 230 12.87 -29.21 2.26
C LEU A 230 12.81 -30.73 2.52
N ASN A 231 12.93 -31.53 1.46
CA ASN A 231 12.92 -32.99 1.58
C ASN A 231 14.05 -33.51 2.42
N ARG A 232 15.25 -32.90 2.34
CA ARG A 232 16.39 -33.23 3.22
C ARG A 232 16.08 -32.90 4.66
N ALA A 233 15.53 -31.72 4.95
CA ALA A 233 15.13 -31.30 6.30
C ALA A 233 14.05 -32.21 6.89
N LEU A 234 13.04 -32.57 6.09
CA LEU A 234 11.97 -33.51 6.51
C LEU A 234 12.50 -34.92 6.77
N ALA A 235 13.48 -35.39 5.99
CA ALA A 235 14.09 -36.69 6.20
C ALA A 235 14.86 -36.75 7.53
N LEU A 236 15.51 -35.66 7.92
CA LEU A 236 16.21 -35.56 9.22
C LEU A 236 15.23 -35.54 10.40
N ASN A 237 14.03 -35.04 10.21
CA ASN A 237 12.99 -34.91 11.24
C ASN A 237 11.97 -36.07 11.23
N SER A 238 12.03 -36.98 10.25
CA SER A 238 11.20 -38.17 10.26
C SER A 238 11.61 -39.10 11.40
N PRO A 239 10.69 -39.44 12.32
CA PRO A 239 10.99 -40.49 13.28
C PRO A 239 11.30 -41.78 12.47
N THR A 240 12.48 -42.31 12.65
CA THR A 240 12.87 -43.59 12.07
C THR A 240 11.74 -44.58 12.29
N ARG A 241 11.09 -45.00 11.21
CA ARG A 241 10.18 -46.13 11.22
C ARG A 241 11.03 -47.36 11.52
N THR A 242 11.11 -47.74 12.79
CA THR A 242 11.44 -49.09 13.22
C THR A 242 10.21 -49.93 13.22
#